data_016e9427bd8b8824d027e4b5f7747e3f
#
_entry.id   016e9427bd8b8824d027e4b5f7747e3f
#
_cell.length_a   1.000
_cell.length_b   1.000
_cell.length_c   1.000
_cell.angle_alpha   90.00
_cell.angle_beta   90.00
_cell.angle_gamma   90.00
#
_symmetry.space_group_name_H-M   'P 1'
#
loop_
_entity.id
_entity.type
_entity.pdbx_description
1 polymer ?
#
loop_
_entity_poly.entity_id
_entity_poly.type
_entity_poly.pdbx_seq_one_letter_code
_entity_poly.pdbx_strand_id
1 'polypeptide(L)'
;MKASQSKTVVFVTGAFVTHLGWEPWKTYFQSKGYKTHNPPWPFKDAAPDVLRKRQPNDIDLATLTLKEVIDSYVNFIKSLPEKPIVIGHSLGGCITQVIVNRDLAAAGVAIHSIPPQGVFPYEFSFLKAGWKVLGLFTSLKKTYLMSFKDWQYAFVNGMPLAEQQDAYEKNIIPESKTVARGGLTNAAAVDFKKPHPPLLLTSGSEDTITPAHLNFRNYKAYAKNGSVLDYKEFPGRNHYVLGQSTWKEDADYILEWIAKN
;
A
#
# COMPACT_ATOMS: atom_id res chain seq x y z
N MET A 1 1.33 19.67 -19.45
CA MET A 1 0.79 18.30 -19.67
C MET A 1 -0.72 18.37 -19.54
N LYS A 2 -1.52 17.58 -20.29
CA LYS A 2 -2.97 17.50 -20.08
C LYS A 2 -3.20 16.72 -18.80
N ALA A 3 -4.13 17.19 -17.93
CA ALA A 3 -4.56 16.46 -16.74
C ALA A 3 -5.00 15.03 -17.11
N SER A 4 -4.82 14.08 -16.21
CA SER A 4 -5.25 12.70 -16.43
C SER A 4 -6.75 12.68 -16.72
N GLN A 5 -7.13 12.19 -17.92
CA GLN A 5 -8.53 12.08 -18.31
C GLN A 5 -9.18 10.79 -17.76
N SER A 6 -8.39 9.87 -17.17
CA SER A 6 -8.92 8.63 -16.64
C SER A 6 -9.86 8.89 -15.46
N LYS A 7 -11.02 8.23 -15.52
CA LYS A 7 -12.02 8.21 -14.46
C LYS A 7 -12.08 6.86 -13.75
N THR A 8 -11.15 5.97 -14.04
CA THR A 8 -11.04 4.65 -13.42
C THR A 8 -9.93 4.67 -12.37
N VAL A 9 -10.26 4.26 -11.14
CA VAL A 9 -9.32 4.14 -10.02
C VAL A 9 -9.19 2.68 -9.61
N VAL A 10 -7.96 2.22 -9.44
CA VAL A 10 -7.64 0.91 -8.85
C VAL A 10 -6.93 1.12 -7.53
N PHE A 11 -7.56 0.68 -6.45
CA PHE A 11 -6.96 0.68 -5.12
C PHE A 11 -6.11 -0.59 -4.91
N VAL A 12 -4.90 -0.39 -4.42
CA VAL A 12 -3.91 -1.45 -4.20
C VAL A 12 -3.66 -1.62 -2.71
N THR A 13 -4.07 -2.77 -2.18
CA THR A 13 -4.00 -3.06 -0.74
C THR A 13 -2.58 -3.39 -0.29
N GLY A 14 -2.24 -2.98 0.93
CA GLY A 14 -0.99 -3.34 1.61
C GLY A 14 -0.98 -4.73 2.24
N ALA A 15 0.10 -5.06 2.94
CA ALA A 15 0.24 -6.28 3.71
C ALA A 15 -0.58 -6.22 5.01
N PHE A 16 -0.96 -7.38 5.53
CA PHE A 16 -1.70 -7.59 6.80
C PHE A 16 -3.15 -7.12 6.85
N VAL A 17 -3.62 -6.41 5.84
CA VAL A 17 -4.97 -5.84 5.83
C VAL A 17 -5.79 -6.36 4.67
N THR A 18 -7.11 -6.40 4.89
CA THR A 18 -8.06 -6.79 3.85
C THR A 18 -8.24 -5.66 2.82
N HIS A 19 -8.55 -6.04 1.58
CA HIS A 19 -8.94 -5.10 0.53
C HIS A 19 -10.23 -4.34 0.87
N LEU A 20 -11.07 -4.88 1.77
CA LEU A 20 -12.30 -4.23 2.23
C LEU A 20 -12.03 -2.92 3.00
N GLY A 21 -10.83 -2.72 3.52
CA GLY A 21 -10.42 -1.44 4.13
C GLY A 21 -10.51 -0.24 3.17
N TRP A 22 -10.59 -0.48 1.86
CA TRP A 22 -10.78 0.55 0.85
C TRP A 22 -12.25 0.93 0.58
N GLU A 23 -13.25 0.22 1.14
CA GLU A 23 -14.65 0.48 0.83
C GLU A 23 -15.11 1.92 1.15
N PRO A 24 -14.68 2.58 2.25
CA PRO A 24 -15.00 4.00 2.47
C PRO A 24 -14.42 4.91 1.38
N TRP A 25 -13.16 4.68 0.99
CA TRP A 25 -12.49 5.44 -0.08
C TRP A 25 -13.16 5.20 -1.43
N LYS A 26 -13.45 3.97 -1.74
CA LYS A 26 -14.14 3.56 -2.96
C LYS A 26 -15.49 4.28 -3.11
N THR A 27 -16.32 4.24 -2.08
CA THR A 27 -17.61 4.94 -2.05
C THR A 27 -17.42 6.45 -2.21
N TYR A 28 -16.41 7.02 -1.53
CA TYR A 28 -16.13 8.45 -1.62
C TYR A 28 -15.68 8.88 -3.01
N PHE A 29 -14.76 8.16 -3.64
CA PHE A 29 -14.31 8.42 -5.01
C PHE A 29 -15.45 8.23 -6.03
N GLN A 30 -16.33 7.25 -5.84
CA GLN A 30 -17.54 7.08 -6.67
C GLN A 30 -18.46 8.29 -6.57
N SER A 31 -18.65 8.87 -5.38
CA SER A 31 -19.43 10.11 -5.22
C SER A 31 -18.83 11.32 -5.95
N LYS A 32 -17.54 11.26 -6.28
CA LYS A 32 -16.81 12.27 -7.09
C LYS A 32 -16.74 11.91 -8.59
N GLY A 33 -17.49 10.90 -9.02
CA GLY A 33 -17.62 10.52 -10.44
C GLY A 33 -16.53 9.57 -10.96
N TYR A 34 -15.78 8.90 -10.08
CA TYR A 34 -14.80 7.88 -10.49
C TYR A 34 -15.42 6.49 -10.49
N LYS A 35 -15.02 5.66 -11.45
CA LYS A 35 -15.24 4.21 -11.41
C LYS A 35 -14.12 3.58 -10.59
N THR A 36 -14.45 2.81 -9.56
CA THR A 36 -13.46 2.32 -8.61
C THR A 36 -13.41 0.81 -8.52
N HIS A 37 -12.20 0.27 -8.32
CA HIS A 37 -11.92 -1.14 -8.13
C HIS A 37 -10.94 -1.32 -6.97
N ASN A 38 -11.13 -2.37 -6.16
CA ASN A 38 -10.23 -2.78 -5.08
C ASN A 38 -10.05 -4.31 -5.09
N PRO A 39 -9.43 -4.87 -6.16
CA PRO A 39 -9.31 -6.32 -6.28
C PRO A 39 -8.50 -6.89 -5.10
N PRO A 40 -8.92 -8.05 -4.54
CA PRO A 40 -8.17 -8.73 -3.50
C PRO A 40 -6.86 -9.30 -4.05
N TRP A 41 -5.89 -9.52 -3.18
CA TRP A 41 -4.75 -10.37 -3.50
C TRP A 41 -5.20 -11.81 -3.72
N PRO A 42 -4.45 -12.61 -4.50
CA PRO A 42 -4.68 -14.05 -4.57
C PRO A 42 -4.79 -14.66 -3.16
N PHE A 43 -5.76 -15.55 -2.96
CA PHE A 43 -6.08 -16.25 -1.71
C PHE A 43 -6.61 -15.38 -0.57
N LYS A 44 -6.77 -14.06 -0.76
CA LYS A 44 -7.29 -13.12 0.25
C LYS A 44 -8.72 -12.64 -0.03
N ASP A 45 -9.44 -13.25 -0.96
CA ASP A 45 -10.83 -12.91 -1.27
C ASP A 45 -11.79 -13.62 -0.30
N ALA A 46 -11.75 -13.18 0.97
CA ALA A 46 -12.66 -13.63 2.01
C ALA A 46 -12.71 -12.62 3.17
N ALA A 47 -13.73 -12.73 4.03
CA ALA A 47 -13.83 -11.93 5.24
C ALA A 47 -12.65 -12.17 6.19
N PRO A 48 -12.22 -11.16 6.97
CA PRO A 48 -11.06 -11.26 7.84
C PRO A 48 -11.11 -12.44 8.83
N ASP A 49 -12.27 -12.71 9.41
CA ASP A 49 -12.45 -13.82 10.36
C ASP A 49 -12.26 -15.18 9.68
N VAL A 50 -12.68 -15.34 8.43
CA VAL A 50 -12.49 -16.55 7.63
C VAL A 50 -11.00 -16.76 7.34
N LEU A 51 -10.28 -15.71 6.94
CA LEU A 51 -8.83 -15.78 6.69
C LEU A 51 -8.06 -16.09 7.97
N ARG A 52 -8.42 -15.48 9.11
CA ARG A 52 -7.81 -15.77 10.41
C ARG A 52 -7.98 -17.22 10.86
N LYS A 53 -9.10 -17.86 10.53
CA LYS A 53 -9.34 -19.29 10.86
C LYS A 53 -8.43 -20.24 10.07
N ARG A 54 -7.92 -19.84 8.90
CA ARG A 54 -7.03 -20.67 8.05
C ARG A 54 -5.58 -20.67 8.56
N GLN A 55 -5.18 -19.63 9.33
CA GLN A 55 -3.80 -19.51 9.82
C GLN A 55 -3.49 -20.58 10.90
N PRO A 56 -2.23 -20.98 11.09
CA PRO A 56 -1.06 -20.61 10.30
C PRO A 56 -0.84 -21.50 9.08
N ASN A 57 -1.74 -22.44 8.79
CA ASN A 57 -1.54 -23.56 7.85
C ASN A 57 -2.16 -23.31 6.46
N ASP A 58 -2.52 -22.08 6.12
CA ASP A 58 -2.92 -21.68 4.77
C ASP A 58 -1.69 -21.69 3.86
N ILE A 59 -1.41 -22.83 3.22
CA ILE A 59 -0.21 -23.04 2.41
C ILE A 59 -0.24 -22.16 1.16
N ASP A 60 -1.39 -22.00 0.52
CA ASP A 60 -1.53 -21.21 -0.70
C ASP A 60 -1.20 -19.74 -0.41
N LEU A 61 -1.76 -19.18 0.66
CA LEU A 61 -1.40 -17.83 1.10
C LEU A 61 0.06 -17.75 1.58
N ALA A 62 0.56 -18.73 2.33
CA ALA A 62 1.91 -18.71 2.88
C ALA A 62 3.00 -18.68 1.79
N THR A 63 2.78 -19.38 0.68
CA THR A 63 3.72 -19.48 -0.44
C THR A 63 3.57 -18.40 -1.49
N LEU A 64 2.50 -17.59 -1.43
CA LEU A 64 2.29 -16.46 -2.32
C LEU A 64 3.50 -15.52 -2.30
N THR A 65 3.94 -15.10 -3.48
CA THR A 65 5.08 -14.20 -3.68
C THR A 65 4.64 -12.77 -4.01
N LEU A 66 5.49 -11.78 -3.75
CA LEU A 66 5.21 -10.39 -4.17
C LEU A 66 5.06 -10.26 -5.69
N LYS A 67 5.82 -11.06 -6.46
CA LYS A 67 5.70 -11.09 -7.93
C LYS A 67 4.28 -11.51 -8.35
N GLU A 68 3.73 -12.56 -7.77
CA GLU A 68 2.37 -13.02 -8.09
C GLU A 68 1.30 -11.98 -7.70
N VAL A 69 1.49 -11.30 -6.57
CA VAL A 69 0.61 -10.18 -6.19
C VAL A 69 0.68 -9.05 -7.22
N ILE A 70 1.89 -8.65 -7.63
CA ILE A 70 2.06 -7.61 -8.67
C ILE A 70 1.44 -8.07 -9.99
N ASP A 71 1.69 -9.31 -10.40
CA ASP A 71 1.15 -9.85 -11.65
C ASP A 71 -0.38 -9.90 -11.64
N SER A 72 -1.02 -10.19 -10.50
CA SER A 72 -2.48 -10.16 -10.38
C SER A 72 -3.05 -8.76 -10.64
N TYR A 73 -2.44 -7.71 -10.06
CA TYR A 73 -2.82 -6.32 -10.34
C TYR A 73 -2.53 -5.91 -11.78
N VAL A 74 -1.39 -6.31 -12.34
CA VAL A 74 -1.03 -6.04 -13.74
C VAL A 74 -2.05 -6.66 -14.69
N ASN A 75 -2.43 -7.92 -14.45
CA ASN A 75 -3.44 -8.61 -15.27
C ASN A 75 -4.81 -7.94 -15.15
N PHE A 76 -5.22 -7.56 -13.95
CA PHE A 76 -6.45 -6.81 -13.72
C PHE A 76 -6.42 -5.47 -14.47
N ILE A 77 -5.37 -4.68 -14.33
CA ILE A 77 -5.23 -3.38 -15.01
C ILE A 77 -5.27 -3.52 -16.52
N LYS A 78 -4.60 -4.53 -17.09
CA LYS A 78 -4.62 -4.80 -18.52
C LYS A 78 -5.99 -5.22 -19.07
N SER A 79 -6.88 -5.70 -18.21
CA SER A 79 -8.28 -6.03 -18.59
C SER A 79 -9.20 -4.81 -18.64
N LEU A 80 -8.74 -3.66 -18.13
CA LEU A 80 -9.52 -2.42 -18.15
C LEU A 80 -9.45 -1.77 -19.54
N PRO A 81 -10.50 -1.01 -19.93
CA PRO A 81 -10.55 -0.35 -21.24
C PRO A 81 -9.58 0.83 -21.35
N GLU A 82 -9.05 1.34 -20.23
CA GLU A 82 -8.13 2.47 -20.17
C GLU A 82 -7.09 2.25 -19.05
N LYS A 83 -5.95 2.95 -19.12
CA LYS A 83 -5.00 3.00 -18.01
C LYS A 83 -5.65 3.68 -16.81
N PRO A 84 -5.74 3.02 -15.65
CA PRO A 84 -6.38 3.62 -14.47
C PRO A 84 -5.43 4.56 -13.73
N ILE A 85 -5.99 5.36 -12.84
CA ILE A 85 -5.27 5.95 -11.71
C ILE A 85 -5.06 4.82 -10.69
N VAL A 86 -3.83 4.61 -10.24
CA VAL A 86 -3.51 3.54 -9.28
C VAL A 86 -3.16 4.18 -7.93
N ILE A 87 -3.91 3.82 -6.89
CA ILE A 87 -3.72 4.35 -5.54
C ILE A 87 -3.43 3.19 -4.60
N GLY A 88 -2.24 3.16 -4.02
CA GLY A 88 -1.84 2.07 -3.13
C GLY A 88 -1.31 2.55 -1.78
N HIS A 89 -1.56 1.75 -0.75
CA HIS A 89 -1.13 2.00 0.61
C HIS A 89 -0.09 0.99 1.07
N SER A 90 0.93 1.43 1.81
CA SER A 90 1.94 0.56 2.40
C SER A 90 2.69 -0.26 1.33
N LEU A 91 2.69 -1.59 1.39
CA LEU A 91 3.22 -2.44 0.32
C LEU A 91 2.47 -2.22 -1.00
N GLY A 92 1.17 -1.89 -0.95
CA GLY A 92 0.40 -1.45 -2.12
C GLY A 92 0.94 -0.16 -2.74
N GLY A 93 1.51 0.74 -1.96
CA GLY A 93 2.21 1.93 -2.46
C GLY A 93 3.49 1.56 -3.24
N CYS A 94 4.26 0.58 -2.77
CA CYS A 94 5.39 0.03 -3.51
C CYS A 94 4.92 -0.60 -4.84
N ILE A 95 3.87 -1.42 -4.81
CA ILE A 95 3.26 -2.02 -6.00
C ILE A 95 2.81 -0.94 -6.98
N THR A 96 2.20 0.15 -6.49
CA THR A 96 1.80 1.31 -7.30
C THR A 96 3.01 1.92 -8.03
N GLN A 97 4.12 2.14 -7.33
CA GLN A 97 5.34 2.65 -7.94
C GLN A 97 5.88 1.72 -9.04
N VAL A 98 5.83 0.38 -8.83
CA VAL A 98 6.20 -0.61 -9.85
C VAL A 98 5.27 -0.54 -11.07
N ILE A 99 3.95 -0.41 -10.87
CA ILE A 99 2.95 -0.30 -11.94
C ILE A 99 3.18 0.99 -12.76
N VAL A 100 3.41 2.11 -12.08
CA VAL A 100 3.74 3.40 -12.71
C VAL A 100 5.04 3.30 -13.51
N ASN A 101 6.07 2.66 -12.96
CA ASN A 101 7.35 2.46 -13.64
C ASN A 101 7.24 1.58 -14.90
N ARG A 102 6.24 0.67 -14.92
CA ARG A 102 5.91 -0.17 -16.09
C ARG A 102 5.00 0.55 -17.11
N ASP A 103 4.67 1.82 -16.89
CA ASP A 103 3.77 2.61 -17.74
C ASP A 103 2.36 1.99 -17.89
N LEU A 104 1.83 1.41 -16.82
CA LEU A 104 0.52 0.76 -16.80
C LEU A 104 -0.58 1.61 -16.11
N ALA A 105 -0.22 2.78 -15.58
CA ALA A 105 -1.14 3.71 -14.92
C ALA A 105 -1.20 5.05 -15.68
N ALA A 106 -2.33 5.75 -15.59
CA ALA A 106 -2.48 7.12 -16.04
C ALA A 106 -1.84 8.11 -15.03
N ALA A 107 -1.95 7.79 -13.74
CA ALA A 107 -1.26 8.45 -12.62
C ALA A 107 -1.13 7.47 -11.46
N GLY A 108 -0.22 7.72 -10.54
CA GLY A 108 -0.03 6.92 -9.34
C GLY A 108 -0.07 7.73 -8.05
N VAL A 109 -0.60 7.14 -6.98
CA VAL A 109 -0.52 7.68 -5.63
C VAL A 109 -0.04 6.59 -4.67
N ALA A 110 1.11 6.82 -4.07
CA ALA A 110 1.73 5.89 -3.13
C ALA A 110 1.59 6.44 -1.69
N ILE A 111 0.56 5.97 -0.99
CA ILE A 111 0.22 6.40 0.36
C ILE A 111 1.07 5.62 1.37
N HIS A 112 1.87 6.30 2.19
CA HIS A 112 2.71 5.71 3.25
C HIS A 112 3.46 4.46 2.77
N SER A 113 4.13 4.60 1.63
CA SER A 113 4.65 3.47 0.84
C SER A 113 5.81 2.76 1.51
N ILE A 114 5.79 1.42 1.50
CA ILE A 114 7.05 0.66 1.60
C ILE A 114 7.96 1.11 0.44
N PRO A 115 9.24 1.41 0.69
CA PRO A 115 10.11 1.86 -0.39
C PRO A 115 10.38 0.74 -1.40
N PRO A 116 10.50 1.07 -2.71
CA PRO A 116 10.99 0.12 -3.70
C PRO A 116 12.45 -0.27 -3.46
N GLN A 117 12.89 -1.34 -4.13
CA GLN A 117 14.29 -1.73 -4.11
C GLN A 117 15.19 -0.58 -4.59
N GLY A 118 16.27 -0.33 -3.87
CA GLY A 118 17.19 0.79 -4.13
C GLY A 118 17.06 1.94 -3.11
N VAL A 119 15.95 2.00 -2.35
CA VAL A 119 15.82 2.88 -1.20
C VAL A 119 15.94 2.06 0.07
N PHE A 120 17.09 2.14 0.73
CA PHE A 120 17.39 1.30 1.89
C PHE A 120 16.72 1.83 3.17
N PRO A 121 15.86 1.06 3.84
CA PRO A 121 15.25 1.43 5.10
C PRO A 121 16.19 1.08 6.25
N TYR A 122 16.80 2.08 6.88
CA TYR A 122 17.64 1.91 8.07
C TYR A 122 16.95 2.39 9.36
N GLU A 123 15.72 2.80 9.27
CA GLU A 123 14.94 3.28 10.38
C GLU A 123 14.65 2.17 11.39
N PHE A 124 15.00 2.40 12.65
CA PHE A 124 14.78 1.41 13.70
C PHE A 124 13.30 1.00 13.83
N SER A 125 12.38 1.96 13.69
CA SER A 125 10.95 1.71 13.75
C SER A 125 10.48 0.77 12.63
N PHE A 126 10.95 0.99 11.39
CA PHE A 126 10.70 0.11 10.25
C PHE A 126 11.23 -1.31 10.51
N LEU A 127 12.49 -1.42 10.94
CA LEU A 127 13.11 -2.71 11.23
C LEU A 127 12.37 -3.45 12.35
N LYS A 128 11.97 -2.74 13.40
CA LYS A 128 11.21 -3.30 14.53
C LYS A 128 9.83 -3.79 14.08
N ALA A 129 9.10 -3.02 13.26
CA ALA A 129 7.79 -3.41 12.73
C ALA A 129 7.90 -4.61 11.78
N GLY A 130 8.95 -4.66 10.94
CA GLY A 130 9.15 -5.68 9.91
C GLY A 130 9.78 -6.98 10.40
N TRP A 131 10.50 -6.98 11.52
CA TRP A 131 11.34 -8.10 11.96
C TRP A 131 10.60 -9.44 12.04
N LYS A 132 9.45 -9.46 12.69
CA LYS A 132 8.67 -10.69 12.88
C LYS A 132 8.07 -11.21 11.57
N VAL A 133 7.64 -10.31 10.69
CA VAL A 133 7.03 -10.70 9.41
C VAL A 133 8.05 -11.27 8.44
N LEU A 134 9.29 -10.80 8.49
CA LEU A 134 10.37 -11.41 7.71
C LEU A 134 10.59 -12.87 8.11
N GLY A 135 10.35 -13.22 9.37
CA GLY A 135 10.32 -14.59 9.85
C GLY A 135 11.58 -15.40 9.51
N LEU A 136 12.77 -14.77 9.64
CA LEU A 136 14.04 -15.30 9.10
C LEU A 136 14.38 -16.73 9.59
N PHE A 137 13.87 -17.12 10.76
CA PHE A 137 14.11 -18.44 11.37
C PHE A 137 12.83 -19.28 11.48
N THR A 138 11.77 -18.95 10.74
CA THR A 138 10.47 -19.63 10.80
C THR A 138 10.07 -20.18 9.45
N SER A 139 9.22 -21.20 9.43
CA SER A 139 8.76 -21.85 8.20
C SER A 139 8.05 -20.87 7.25
N LEU A 140 8.44 -20.87 5.98
CA LEU A 140 7.77 -20.13 4.91
C LEU A 140 6.46 -20.78 4.46
N LYS A 141 6.20 -22.03 4.87
CA LYS A 141 4.93 -22.73 4.62
C LYS A 141 3.84 -22.39 5.64
N LYS A 142 4.10 -21.41 6.52
CA LYS A 142 3.15 -20.93 7.53
C LYS A 142 2.98 -19.43 7.40
N THR A 143 1.71 -18.98 7.36
CA THR A 143 1.37 -17.56 7.43
C THR A 143 1.76 -16.95 8.78
N TYR A 144 1.86 -15.64 8.81
CA TYR A 144 2.09 -14.85 10.03
C TYR A 144 0.90 -13.91 10.29
N LEU A 145 0.29 -14.03 11.46
CA LEU A 145 -0.71 -13.09 11.93
C LEU A 145 -0.07 -12.15 12.94
N MET A 146 -0.12 -10.86 12.68
CA MET A 146 0.40 -9.83 13.58
C MET A 146 -0.40 -9.83 14.89
N SER A 147 0.28 -9.82 16.02
CA SER A 147 -0.39 -9.71 17.33
C SER A 147 -1.01 -8.32 17.52
N PHE A 148 -2.03 -8.22 18.40
CA PHE A 148 -2.61 -6.91 18.71
C PHE A 148 -1.57 -5.91 19.23
N LYS A 149 -0.63 -6.35 20.07
CA LYS A 149 0.47 -5.51 20.58
C LYS A 149 1.38 -4.99 19.45
N ASP A 150 1.68 -5.82 18.46
CA ASP A 150 2.49 -5.39 17.31
C ASP A 150 1.68 -4.44 16.41
N TRP A 151 0.37 -4.69 16.26
CA TRP A 151 -0.56 -3.82 15.55
C TRP A 151 -0.67 -2.43 16.19
N GLN A 152 -0.81 -2.37 17.52
CA GLN A 152 -0.83 -1.12 18.27
C GLN A 152 0.39 -0.25 17.99
N TYR A 153 1.56 -0.86 17.94
CA TYR A 153 2.80 -0.16 17.64
C TYR A 153 2.90 0.25 16.16
N ALA A 154 2.57 -0.68 15.27
CA ALA A 154 2.89 -0.55 13.85
C ALA A 154 1.85 0.28 13.08
N PHE A 155 0.55 0.07 13.34
CA PHE A 155 -0.52 0.65 12.53
C PHE A 155 -1.29 1.77 13.22
N VAL A 156 -1.67 1.57 14.48
CA VAL A 156 -2.69 2.39 15.15
C VAL A 156 -2.16 3.15 16.36
N ASN A 157 -0.83 3.39 16.42
CA ASN A 157 -0.21 4.16 17.48
C ASN A 157 -0.88 5.55 17.61
N GLY A 158 -1.06 6.00 18.85
CA GLY A 158 -1.68 7.29 19.16
C GLY A 158 -3.22 7.33 19.06
N MET A 159 -3.88 6.28 18.57
CA MET A 159 -5.35 6.20 18.54
C MET A 159 -5.92 5.75 19.90
N PRO A 160 -7.19 6.08 20.21
CA PRO A 160 -7.88 5.53 21.39
C PRO A 160 -7.94 4.00 21.36
N LEU A 161 -7.83 3.35 22.52
CA LEU A 161 -7.74 1.87 22.62
C LEU A 161 -8.94 1.16 21.96
N ALA A 162 -10.15 1.68 22.12
CA ALA A 162 -11.35 1.10 21.51
C ALA A 162 -11.28 1.13 19.98
N GLU A 163 -10.78 2.22 19.41
CA GLU A 163 -10.58 2.34 17.95
C GLU A 163 -9.46 1.42 17.45
N GLN A 164 -8.39 1.24 18.23
CA GLN A 164 -7.32 0.30 17.91
C GLN A 164 -7.84 -1.14 17.85
N GLN A 165 -8.70 -1.53 18.80
CA GLN A 165 -9.32 -2.86 18.85
C GLN A 165 -10.26 -3.07 17.65
N ASP A 166 -11.15 -2.12 17.40
CA ASP A 166 -12.08 -2.17 16.28
C ASP A 166 -11.34 -2.27 14.93
N ALA A 167 -10.29 -1.46 14.74
CA ALA A 167 -9.45 -1.49 13.55
C ALA A 167 -8.76 -2.84 13.38
N TYR A 168 -8.26 -3.44 14.46
CA TYR A 168 -7.64 -4.76 14.44
C TYR A 168 -8.62 -5.84 14.01
N GLU A 169 -9.79 -5.88 14.64
CA GLU A 169 -10.79 -6.92 14.40
C GLU A 169 -11.34 -6.86 12.97
N LYS A 170 -11.54 -5.65 12.44
CA LYS A 170 -12.11 -5.45 11.11
C LYS A 170 -11.12 -5.67 9.97
N ASN A 171 -9.82 -5.41 10.18
CA ASN A 171 -8.88 -5.32 9.07
C ASN A 171 -7.77 -6.36 9.08
N ILE A 172 -7.31 -6.83 10.27
CA ILE A 172 -6.12 -7.67 10.32
C ILE A 172 -6.38 -9.06 9.71
N ILE A 173 -5.48 -9.48 8.84
CA ILE A 173 -5.47 -10.81 8.23
C ILE A 173 -4.07 -11.41 8.26
N PRO A 174 -3.95 -12.74 8.17
CA PRO A 174 -2.65 -13.41 8.04
C PRO A 174 -1.91 -12.99 6.77
N GLU A 175 -0.58 -12.98 6.84
CA GLU A 175 0.28 -12.57 5.74
C GLU A 175 1.30 -13.62 5.36
N SER A 176 1.68 -13.63 4.08
CA SER A 176 2.80 -14.38 3.55
C SER A 176 4.13 -13.72 3.93
N LYS A 177 5.02 -14.50 4.56
CA LYS A 177 6.41 -14.07 4.80
C LYS A 177 7.18 -13.94 3.48
N THR A 178 6.80 -14.73 2.48
CA THR A 178 7.41 -14.68 1.15
C THR A 178 7.07 -13.38 0.44
N VAL A 179 5.84 -12.89 0.54
CA VAL A 179 5.47 -11.56 0.05
C VAL A 179 6.29 -10.47 0.76
N ALA A 180 6.39 -10.51 2.09
CA ALA A 180 7.15 -9.51 2.84
C ALA A 180 8.64 -9.49 2.44
N ARG A 181 9.25 -10.65 2.27
CA ARG A 181 10.64 -10.78 1.77
C ARG A 181 10.78 -10.33 0.31
N GLY A 182 9.71 -10.41 -0.46
CA GLY A 182 9.66 -9.96 -1.85
C GLY A 182 10.01 -8.48 -2.04
N GLY A 183 9.74 -7.63 -1.04
CA GLY A 183 10.16 -6.23 -1.01
C GLY A 183 11.68 -6.02 -1.09
N LEU A 184 12.46 -7.03 -0.72
CA LEU A 184 13.93 -7.02 -0.81
C LEU A 184 14.46 -7.57 -2.14
N THR A 185 13.60 -7.96 -3.06
CA THR A 185 13.95 -8.59 -4.33
C THR A 185 13.67 -7.67 -5.52
N ASN A 186 14.13 -8.11 -6.70
CA ASN A 186 13.84 -7.40 -7.96
C ASN A 186 12.35 -7.28 -8.28
N ALA A 187 11.45 -7.99 -7.60
CA ALA A 187 10.01 -7.80 -7.75
C ALA A 187 9.57 -6.37 -7.39
N ALA A 188 10.25 -5.76 -6.40
CA ALA A 188 10.01 -4.39 -5.95
C ALA A 188 10.90 -3.35 -6.64
N ALA A 189 11.65 -3.74 -7.70
CA ALA A 189 12.55 -2.80 -8.38
C ALA A 189 11.78 -1.79 -9.22
N VAL A 190 12.25 -0.54 -9.18
CA VAL A 190 11.86 0.54 -10.08
C VAL A 190 13.11 1.19 -10.67
N ASP A 191 13.04 1.61 -11.90
CA ASP A 191 14.08 2.47 -12.49
C ASP A 191 13.74 3.93 -12.17
N PHE A 192 14.37 4.47 -11.15
CA PHE A 192 14.18 5.85 -10.70
C PHE A 192 14.60 6.91 -11.73
N LYS A 193 15.32 6.53 -12.78
CA LYS A 193 15.75 7.45 -13.84
C LYS A 193 14.77 7.49 -15.01
N LYS A 194 13.92 6.49 -15.13
CA LYS A 194 12.95 6.38 -16.21
C LYS A 194 11.87 7.46 -16.09
N PRO A 195 11.52 8.19 -17.16
CA PRO A 195 10.32 9.02 -17.19
C PRO A 195 9.08 8.20 -16.88
N HIS A 196 8.16 8.80 -16.12
CA HIS A 196 6.98 8.09 -15.62
C HIS A 196 5.72 8.98 -15.65
N PRO A 197 4.51 8.41 -15.67
CA PRO A 197 3.26 9.14 -15.43
C PRO A 197 3.30 9.91 -14.11
N PRO A 198 2.40 10.91 -13.92
CA PRO A 198 2.33 11.65 -12.65
C PRO A 198 2.29 10.72 -11.45
N LEU A 199 3.12 11.01 -10.45
CA LEU A 199 3.26 10.22 -9.23
C LEU A 199 3.26 11.12 -7.99
N LEU A 200 2.36 10.83 -7.05
CA LEU A 200 2.32 11.45 -5.73
C LEU A 200 2.76 10.43 -4.68
N LEU A 201 3.68 10.81 -3.82
CA LEU A 201 3.98 10.09 -2.59
C LEU A 201 3.42 10.86 -1.39
N THR A 202 2.72 10.15 -0.49
CA THR A 202 2.29 10.74 0.78
C THR A 202 2.90 10.00 1.97
N SER A 203 3.00 10.69 3.09
CA SER A 203 3.47 10.14 4.36
C SER A 203 2.75 10.75 5.54
N GLY A 204 2.81 10.11 6.70
CA GLY A 204 2.29 10.61 7.96
C GLY A 204 3.39 10.86 8.97
N SER A 205 3.28 11.95 9.75
CA SER A 205 4.29 12.31 10.76
C SER A 205 4.38 11.27 11.89
N GLU A 206 3.31 10.52 12.14
CA GLU A 206 3.23 9.53 13.22
C GLU A 206 3.39 8.08 12.73
N ASP A 207 3.71 7.88 11.45
CA ASP A 207 3.88 6.54 10.89
C ASP A 207 5.18 5.89 11.39
N THR A 208 5.03 4.78 12.13
CA THR A 208 6.17 4.03 12.67
C THR A 208 6.67 2.93 11.73
N ILE A 209 5.87 2.48 10.77
CA ILE A 209 6.31 1.50 9.75
C ILE A 209 7.11 2.22 8.67
N THR A 210 6.52 3.23 8.05
CA THR A 210 7.15 3.98 6.96
C THR A 210 7.26 5.46 7.34
N PRO A 211 8.17 5.81 8.26
CA PRO A 211 8.31 7.19 8.75
C PRO A 211 8.45 8.21 7.62
N ALA A 212 7.96 9.42 7.84
CA ALA A 212 7.91 10.47 6.83
C ALA A 212 9.27 10.70 6.13
N HIS A 213 10.37 10.68 6.89
CA HIS A 213 11.71 10.84 6.32
C HIS A 213 12.14 9.65 5.42
N LEU A 214 11.65 8.42 5.65
CA LEU A 214 11.87 7.30 4.74
C LEU A 214 11.09 7.51 3.42
N ASN A 215 9.83 7.93 3.49
CA ASN A 215 9.06 8.26 2.29
C ASN A 215 9.63 9.47 1.55
N PHE A 216 10.12 10.48 2.27
CA PHE A 216 10.82 11.61 1.65
C PHE A 216 12.11 11.17 0.94
N ARG A 217 12.87 10.21 1.51
CA ARG A 217 14.03 9.63 0.85
C ARG A 217 13.64 8.83 -0.39
N ASN A 218 12.52 8.10 -0.35
CA ASN A 218 11.95 7.44 -1.53
C ASN A 218 11.62 8.47 -2.65
N TYR A 219 10.92 9.55 -2.29
CA TYR A 219 10.67 10.66 -3.22
C TYR A 219 11.96 11.23 -3.83
N LYS A 220 12.99 11.44 -3.02
CA LYS A 220 14.29 11.99 -3.48
C LYS A 220 15.11 11.04 -4.34
N ALA A 221 14.79 9.75 -4.36
CA ALA A 221 15.46 8.77 -5.19
C ALA A 221 15.13 8.93 -6.69
N TYR A 222 13.95 9.48 -7.01
CA TYR A 222 13.55 9.72 -8.39
C TYR A 222 14.36 10.86 -9.03
N ALA A 223 14.79 10.62 -10.27
CA ALA A 223 15.51 11.62 -11.04
C ALA A 223 14.58 12.76 -11.49
N LYS A 224 15.12 13.97 -11.53
CA LYS A 224 14.44 15.13 -12.15
C LYS A 224 14.53 15.02 -13.67
N ASN A 225 13.57 14.35 -14.29
CA ASN A 225 13.54 14.05 -15.72
C ASN A 225 12.35 14.67 -16.47
N GLY A 226 11.67 15.63 -15.84
CA GLY A 226 10.48 16.30 -16.39
C GLY A 226 9.15 15.59 -16.09
N SER A 227 9.17 14.41 -15.44
CA SER A 227 7.95 13.78 -14.92
C SER A 227 7.38 14.57 -13.74
N VAL A 228 6.05 14.59 -13.60
CA VAL A 228 5.41 15.15 -12.41
C VAL A 228 5.62 14.18 -11.25
N LEU A 229 6.30 14.66 -10.22
CA LEU A 229 6.57 13.93 -9.00
C LEU A 229 6.37 14.85 -7.81
N ASP A 230 5.40 14.55 -6.97
CA ASP A 230 5.06 15.35 -5.80
C ASP A 230 5.16 14.54 -4.51
N TYR A 231 5.36 15.25 -3.40
CA TYR A 231 5.40 14.68 -2.05
C TYR A 231 4.59 15.52 -1.10
N LYS A 232 3.80 14.85 -0.26
CA LYS A 232 3.01 15.49 0.80
C LYS A 232 3.14 14.71 2.12
N GLU A 233 3.56 15.39 3.17
CA GLU A 233 3.48 14.89 4.54
C GLU A 233 2.22 15.43 5.22
N PHE A 234 1.47 14.52 5.86
CA PHE A 234 0.29 14.87 6.65
C PHE A 234 0.60 14.76 8.14
N PRO A 235 0.39 15.82 8.92
CA PRO A 235 0.61 15.78 10.36
C PRO A 235 -0.42 14.88 11.05
N GLY A 236 0.02 14.15 12.09
CA GLY A 236 -0.84 13.31 12.92
C GLY A 236 -1.34 12.01 12.28
N ARG A 237 -0.88 11.67 11.05
CA ARG A 237 -1.25 10.40 10.41
C ARG A 237 -0.29 9.31 10.84
N ASN A 238 -0.86 8.19 11.31
CA ASN A 238 -0.15 6.94 11.55
C ASN A 238 -0.27 6.01 10.33
N HIS A 239 0.20 4.75 10.43
CA HIS A 239 0.13 3.83 9.29
C HIS A 239 -1.30 3.39 8.92
N TYR A 240 -2.27 3.53 9.82
CA TYR A 240 -3.68 3.23 9.58
C TYR A 240 -4.45 4.40 8.93
N VAL A 241 -3.77 5.25 8.19
CA VAL A 241 -4.29 6.46 7.55
C VAL A 241 -5.61 6.24 6.78
N LEU A 242 -5.83 5.07 6.20
CA LEU A 242 -7.05 4.77 5.43
C LEU A 242 -8.31 4.72 6.30
N GLY A 243 -8.17 4.41 7.60
CA GLY A 243 -9.28 4.29 8.54
C GLY A 243 -9.23 5.28 9.69
N GLN A 244 -8.24 6.19 9.77
CA GLN A 244 -8.26 7.27 10.75
C GLN A 244 -9.42 8.22 10.48
N SER A 245 -9.94 8.90 11.51
CA SER A 245 -11.05 9.86 11.37
C SER A 245 -10.80 10.97 10.36
N THR A 246 -9.53 11.26 10.07
CA THR A 246 -9.06 12.30 9.16
C THR A 246 -8.87 11.82 7.71
N TRP A 247 -9.16 10.57 7.37
CA TRP A 247 -8.90 9.98 6.06
C TRP A 247 -9.48 10.76 4.87
N LYS A 248 -10.60 11.50 5.09
CA LYS A 248 -11.24 12.31 4.04
C LYS A 248 -10.37 13.48 3.61
N GLU A 249 -9.63 14.09 4.52
CA GLU A 249 -8.70 15.18 4.20
C GLU A 249 -7.61 14.70 3.25
N ASP A 250 -7.09 13.49 3.50
CA ASP A 250 -6.08 12.88 2.65
C ASP A 250 -6.68 12.52 1.27
N ALA A 251 -7.91 11.99 1.26
CA ALA A 251 -8.64 11.66 0.03
C ALA A 251 -8.95 12.91 -0.82
N ASP A 252 -9.36 14.01 -0.19
CA ASP A 252 -9.64 15.30 -0.86
C ASP A 252 -8.37 15.88 -1.49
N TYR A 253 -7.25 15.88 -0.76
CA TYR A 253 -5.97 16.31 -1.31
C TYR A 253 -5.56 15.48 -2.53
N ILE A 254 -5.72 14.15 -2.45
CA ILE A 254 -5.39 13.25 -3.56
C ILE A 254 -6.30 13.54 -4.76
N LEU A 255 -7.61 13.74 -4.56
CA LEU A 255 -8.55 14.09 -5.63
C LEU A 255 -8.20 15.41 -6.29
N GLU A 256 -7.84 16.44 -5.52
CA GLU A 256 -7.37 17.72 -6.04
C GLU A 256 -6.09 17.58 -6.84
N TRP A 257 -5.15 16.75 -6.35
CA TRP A 257 -3.90 16.50 -7.06
C TRP A 257 -4.15 15.78 -8.39
N ILE A 258 -4.99 14.74 -8.39
CA ILE A 258 -5.38 14.01 -9.63
C ILE A 258 -6.04 14.95 -10.64
N ALA A 259 -6.89 15.87 -10.19
CA ALA A 259 -7.59 16.80 -11.07
C ALA A 259 -6.65 17.80 -11.76
N LYS A 260 -5.46 18.04 -11.19
CA LYS A 260 -4.45 18.99 -11.71
C LYS A 260 -3.42 18.33 -12.64
N ASN A 261 -3.25 17.01 -12.52
CA ASN A 261 -2.20 16.23 -13.18
C ASN A 261 -2.78 15.10 -14.04
#